data_f04557933a6438afb1610f83b068082f
#
_entry.id   f04557933a6438afb1610f83b068082f
#
_cell.length_a   1.000
_cell.length_b   1.000
_cell.length_c   1.000
_cell.angle_alpha   90.00
_cell.angle_beta   90.00
_cell.angle_gamma   90.00
#
_symmetry.space_group_name_H-M   'P 1'
#
loop_
_entity.id
_entity.type
_entity.pdbx_description
1 polymer ?
#
loop_
_entity_poly.entity_id
_entity_poly.type
_entity_poly.pdbx_seq_one_letter_code
_entity_poly.pdbx_strand_id
1 'polypeptide(L)'
;MSNNMDLGYEMFCYQCEQTANGKGCTKMGVCGKTPEIANLQDLLIYQAKGISCYAKKLLETGEHAPKEVVRFLENVLFTTLTNVNFDADVHVELLKVSQNIKEELHEQTEAEINRPAAVYNLPETKSEMLKDAPMAGIMYDKELDEDIRSLRQTILYGLKGISAYGHQARELGYYSTQVDDFYIYGLEALTDDALTVEELIRMTMRTGEMALEVMKQLDEANTSVYGNPYPHKVSVRRKKGPFIIVSGHDFKDLEMLLEQTKGTGINIYTHGEMLPGHGYEGLKKYPHLVGNFGGAWQDQQKEFDNLPGCILMTTNCLMRPREGYKDRIYSTNVVGWEGVKYIPKKENGEKDFHEIIEQALALGGFSDDEEEKEITVGFAHQAVLTCAEKIVEAVKDGTIRHFFLIGGCDGARPGRNYYTEFAKMVPQDCVILTLACGKYRFNKLDFGEIAGLPRLMDVGQCNDVYSAVRIATALADAFNTDVNGLPLSMIVSW
;
A
#
# COMPACT_ATOMS: atom_id res chain seq x y z
N MET A 1 27.15 -10.87 -14.93
CA MET A 1 26.40 -10.92 -16.22
C MET A 1 25.50 -12.15 -16.15
N SER A 2 24.31 -12.00 -15.57
CA SER A 2 23.32 -13.08 -15.57
C SER A 2 22.72 -13.15 -16.96
N ASN A 3 22.87 -14.31 -17.59
CA ASN A 3 22.18 -14.68 -18.81
C ASN A 3 20.66 -14.65 -18.53
N ASN A 4 20.00 -13.52 -18.76
CA ASN A 4 18.58 -13.52 -19.01
C ASN A 4 18.39 -14.25 -20.35
N MET A 5 18.21 -15.57 -20.30
CA MET A 5 17.52 -16.25 -21.38
C MET A 5 16.13 -15.60 -21.46
N ASP A 6 15.87 -14.96 -22.58
CA ASP A 6 14.52 -14.56 -22.99
C ASP A 6 13.74 -15.87 -23.10
N LEU A 7 13.00 -16.24 -22.05
CA LEU A 7 12.27 -17.51 -21.98
C LEU A 7 11.01 -17.46 -22.87
N GLY A 8 10.81 -16.37 -23.62
CA GLY A 8 9.73 -16.24 -24.58
C GLY A 8 8.34 -16.10 -23.98
N TYR A 9 8.24 -15.88 -22.66
CA TYR A 9 6.94 -15.65 -22.02
C TYR A 9 6.47 -14.21 -22.30
N GLU A 10 5.25 -14.08 -22.79
CA GLU A 10 4.57 -12.79 -22.86
C GLU A 10 3.99 -12.43 -21.50
N MET A 11 3.87 -11.14 -21.21
CA MET A 11 3.18 -10.61 -20.04
C MET A 11 2.23 -9.48 -20.42
N PHE A 12 1.24 -9.23 -19.59
CA PHE A 12 0.46 -8.00 -19.62
C PHE A 12 0.18 -7.53 -18.20
N CYS A 13 0.50 -6.27 -17.90
CA CYS A 13 0.18 -5.67 -16.61
C CYS A 13 -0.12 -4.19 -16.78
N TYR A 14 -1.26 -3.74 -16.28
CA TYR A 14 -1.66 -2.31 -16.23
C TYR A 14 -2.21 -1.92 -14.85
N GLN A 15 -1.74 -2.62 -13.82
CA GLN A 15 -2.20 -2.46 -12.43
C GLN A 15 -1.88 -1.09 -11.84
N CYS A 16 -0.93 -0.35 -12.39
CA CYS A 16 -0.51 0.93 -11.85
C CYS A 16 -0.44 2.04 -12.91
N GLU A 17 -0.49 3.29 -12.46
CA GLU A 17 -0.40 4.48 -13.30
C GLU A 17 0.96 4.62 -14.02
N GLN A 18 2.00 3.90 -13.54
CA GLN A 18 3.34 3.87 -14.17
C GLN A 18 3.39 2.98 -15.41
N THR A 19 2.29 2.31 -15.74
CA THR A 19 2.26 1.34 -16.84
C THR A 19 2.82 1.91 -18.14
N ALA A 20 3.51 1.07 -18.91
CA ALA A 20 4.22 1.50 -20.12
C ALA A 20 3.27 2.16 -21.12
N ASN A 21 3.62 3.37 -21.55
CA ASN A 21 2.86 4.19 -22.52
C ASN A 21 1.39 4.46 -22.13
N GLY A 22 1.01 4.28 -20.86
CA GLY A 22 -0.37 4.38 -20.41
C GLY A 22 -1.31 3.28 -20.95
N LYS A 23 -0.75 2.18 -21.49
CA LYS A 23 -1.52 1.09 -22.10
C LYS A 23 -1.34 -0.25 -21.42
N GLY A 24 -0.11 -0.59 -21.04
CA GLY A 24 0.22 -1.85 -20.43
C GLY A 24 1.70 -2.19 -20.57
N CYS A 25 2.25 -2.87 -19.57
CA CYS A 25 3.60 -3.45 -19.61
C CYS A 25 3.51 -4.83 -20.28
N THR A 26 4.18 -5.00 -21.41
CA THR A 26 4.12 -6.24 -22.21
C THR A 26 5.44 -6.99 -22.32
N LYS A 27 6.57 -6.35 -21.97
CA LYS A 27 7.92 -6.96 -22.00
C LYS A 27 8.55 -7.02 -20.63
N MET A 28 8.43 -5.96 -19.86
CA MET A 28 8.88 -5.81 -18.49
C MET A 28 8.06 -4.69 -17.82
N GLY A 29 7.71 -4.86 -16.57
CA GLY A 29 7.08 -3.82 -15.78
C GLY A 29 8.00 -2.61 -15.62
N VAL A 30 7.46 -1.39 -15.65
CA VAL A 30 8.22 -0.17 -15.32
C VAL A 30 8.79 -0.25 -13.88
N CYS A 31 8.12 -0.98 -13.00
CA CYS A 31 8.58 -1.31 -11.64
C CYS A 31 9.72 -2.34 -11.59
N GLY A 32 10.05 -3.01 -12.69
CA GLY A 32 11.01 -4.09 -12.75
C GLY A 32 10.41 -5.50 -12.73
N LYS A 33 9.08 -5.64 -12.71
CA LYS A 33 8.39 -6.94 -12.80
C LYS A 33 8.75 -7.64 -14.12
N THR A 34 9.29 -8.85 -14.02
CA THR A 34 9.61 -9.69 -15.18
C THR A 34 8.37 -10.39 -15.71
N PRO A 35 8.38 -10.91 -16.97
CA PRO A 35 7.30 -11.79 -17.46
C PRO A 35 7.09 -13.02 -16.58
N GLU A 36 8.15 -13.63 -16.06
CA GLU A 36 8.07 -14.76 -15.12
C GLU A 36 7.23 -14.40 -13.90
N ILE A 37 7.56 -13.31 -13.20
CA ILE A 37 6.82 -12.86 -12.02
C ILE A 37 5.38 -12.48 -12.36
N ALA A 38 5.14 -11.80 -13.49
CA ALA A 38 3.78 -11.43 -13.90
C ALA A 38 2.90 -12.68 -14.09
N ASN A 39 3.41 -13.68 -14.80
CA ASN A 39 2.71 -14.92 -15.07
C ASN A 39 2.45 -15.75 -13.78
N LEU A 40 3.43 -15.85 -12.89
CA LEU A 40 3.25 -16.52 -11.60
C LEU A 40 2.22 -15.81 -10.72
N GLN A 41 2.19 -14.46 -10.73
CA GLN A 41 1.18 -13.68 -10.02
C GLN A 41 -0.23 -13.88 -10.59
N ASP A 42 -0.37 -13.89 -11.91
CA ASP A 42 -1.66 -14.14 -12.57
C ASP A 42 -2.18 -15.54 -12.23
N LEU A 43 -1.30 -16.56 -12.27
CA LEU A 43 -1.65 -17.93 -11.91
C LEU A 43 -2.03 -18.05 -10.42
N LEU A 44 -1.32 -17.35 -9.53
CA LEU A 44 -1.62 -17.33 -8.11
C LEU A 44 -2.99 -16.69 -7.81
N ILE A 45 -3.35 -15.61 -8.49
CA ILE A 45 -4.70 -15.02 -8.43
C ILE A 45 -5.75 -16.00 -8.98
N TYR A 46 -5.42 -16.74 -10.03
CA TYR A 46 -6.32 -17.74 -10.58
C TYR A 46 -6.61 -18.88 -9.60
N GLN A 47 -5.59 -19.34 -8.88
CA GLN A 47 -5.75 -20.30 -7.78
C GLN A 47 -6.58 -19.72 -6.64
N ALA A 48 -6.35 -18.47 -6.23
CA ALA A 48 -7.14 -17.79 -5.21
C ALA A 48 -8.63 -17.69 -5.58
N LYS A 49 -8.94 -17.44 -6.85
CA LYS A 49 -10.32 -17.50 -7.37
C LYS A 49 -10.91 -18.91 -7.21
N GLY A 50 -10.15 -19.97 -7.52
CA GLY A 50 -10.56 -21.35 -7.36
C GLY A 50 -10.85 -21.73 -5.90
N ILE A 51 -9.96 -21.33 -4.97
CA ILE A 51 -10.17 -21.46 -3.52
C ILE A 51 -11.46 -20.80 -3.09
N SER A 52 -11.70 -19.58 -3.56
CA SER A 52 -12.88 -18.79 -3.19
C SER A 52 -14.19 -19.41 -3.67
N CYS A 53 -14.18 -20.18 -4.77
CA CYS A 53 -15.35 -20.94 -5.21
C CYS A 53 -15.81 -21.98 -4.17
N TYR A 54 -14.88 -22.71 -3.57
CA TYR A 54 -15.19 -23.69 -2.51
C TYR A 54 -15.47 -23.00 -1.17
N ALA A 55 -14.65 -22.01 -0.79
CA ALA A 55 -14.85 -21.28 0.47
C ALA A 55 -16.23 -20.60 0.56
N LYS A 56 -16.73 -20.09 -0.57
CA LYS A 56 -18.10 -19.51 -0.65
C LYS A 56 -19.18 -20.53 -0.29
N LYS A 57 -18.97 -21.83 -0.59
CA LYS A 57 -19.95 -22.87 -0.21
C LYS A 57 -20.09 -23.00 1.29
N LEU A 58 -19.02 -22.82 2.05
CA LEU A 58 -19.09 -22.78 3.51
C LEU A 58 -19.92 -21.56 4.00
N LEU A 59 -19.68 -20.38 3.41
CA LEU A 59 -20.43 -19.18 3.75
C LEU A 59 -21.95 -19.33 3.43
N GLU A 60 -22.28 -20.02 2.34
CA GLU A 60 -23.69 -20.29 1.93
C GLU A 60 -24.39 -21.23 2.92
N THR A 61 -23.69 -22.10 3.65
CA THR A 61 -24.25 -22.95 4.71
C THR A 61 -24.35 -22.26 6.07
N GLY A 62 -23.88 -21.02 6.16
CA GLY A 62 -23.84 -20.24 7.39
C GLY A 62 -22.61 -20.53 8.26
N GLU A 63 -21.64 -21.25 7.72
CA GLU A 63 -20.32 -21.43 8.33
C GLU A 63 -19.41 -20.26 7.97
N HIS A 64 -18.36 -20.03 8.77
CA HIS A 64 -17.29 -19.12 8.41
C HIS A 64 -16.18 -19.87 7.69
N ALA A 65 -15.54 -19.23 6.73
CA ALA A 65 -14.34 -19.79 6.14
C ALA A 65 -13.24 -19.97 7.21
N PRO A 66 -12.42 -21.05 7.14
CA PRO A 66 -11.29 -21.21 8.04
C PRO A 66 -10.38 -19.99 8.03
N LYS A 67 -9.92 -19.57 9.21
CA LYS A 67 -9.07 -18.37 9.35
C LYS A 67 -7.80 -18.45 8.52
N GLU A 68 -7.28 -19.65 8.35
CA GLU A 68 -6.09 -19.92 7.54
C GLU A 68 -6.35 -19.62 6.06
N VAL A 69 -7.53 -19.96 5.56
CA VAL A 69 -7.96 -19.68 4.17
C VAL A 69 -8.06 -18.18 3.95
N VAL A 70 -8.74 -17.48 4.86
CA VAL A 70 -8.88 -16.01 4.78
C VAL A 70 -7.51 -15.32 4.79
N ARG A 71 -6.63 -15.70 5.72
CA ARG A 71 -5.28 -15.15 5.81
C ARG A 71 -4.45 -15.46 4.57
N PHE A 72 -4.61 -16.64 4.01
CA PHE A 72 -3.94 -17.01 2.77
C PHE A 72 -4.41 -16.14 1.61
N LEU A 73 -5.72 -15.94 1.44
CA LEU A 73 -6.27 -15.08 0.39
C LEU A 73 -5.81 -13.62 0.57
N GLU A 74 -5.83 -13.09 1.79
CA GLU A 74 -5.29 -11.77 2.11
C GLU A 74 -3.81 -11.65 1.71
N ASN A 75 -2.98 -12.63 2.08
CA ASN A 75 -1.57 -12.65 1.74
C ASN A 75 -1.31 -12.74 0.23
N VAL A 76 -2.07 -13.55 -0.50
CA VAL A 76 -1.96 -13.67 -1.96
C VAL A 76 -2.32 -12.35 -2.65
N LEU A 77 -3.43 -11.75 -2.25
CA LEU A 77 -3.86 -10.47 -2.79
C LEU A 77 -2.81 -9.38 -2.54
N PHE A 78 -2.27 -9.31 -1.32
CA PHE A 78 -1.25 -8.33 -0.96
C PHE A 78 0.09 -8.61 -1.65
N THR A 79 0.57 -9.86 -1.68
CA THR A 79 1.82 -10.26 -2.36
C THR A 79 1.81 -9.87 -3.85
N THR A 80 0.65 -9.97 -4.50
CA THR A 80 0.48 -9.67 -5.92
C THR A 80 0.08 -8.21 -6.21
N LEU A 81 -0.04 -7.37 -5.20
CA LEU A 81 -0.23 -5.92 -5.35
C LEU A 81 1.02 -5.31 -6.02
N THR A 82 0.86 -4.13 -6.60
CA THR A 82 1.99 -3.47 -7.28
C THR A 82 3.14 -3.16 -6.33
N ASN A 83 4.37 -3.41 -6.77
CA ASN A 83 5.61 -3.11 -6.05
C ASN A 83 5.74 -3.78 -4.65
N VAL A 84 5.27 -5.03 -4.53
CA VAL A 84 5.35 -5.81 -3.28
C VAL A 84 6.38 -6.93 -3.39
N ASN A 85 6.09 -7.98 -4.13
CA ASN A 85 6.95 -9.15 -4.20
C ASN A 85 7.38 -9.45 -5.63
N PHE A 86 8.69 -9.63 -5.81
CA PHE A 86 9.36 -9.89 -7.09
C PHE A 86 10.25 -11.13 -7.03
N ASP A 87 10.01 -12.00 -6.03
CA ASP A 87 10.74 -13.26 -5.87
C ASP A 87 9.92 -14.42 -6.45
N ALA A 88 10.43 -15.05 -7.49
CA ALA A 88 9.74 -16.15 -8.20
C ALA A 88 9.55 -17.38 -7.31
N ASP A 89 10.51 -17.69 -6.44
CA ASP A 89 10.45 -18.89 -5.59
C ASP A 89 9.39 -18.73 -4.51
N VAL A 90 9.19 -17.51 -3.97
CA VAL A 90 8.08 -17.22 -3.06
C VAL A 90 6.73 -17.47 -3.73
N HIS A 91 6.56 -17.03 -5.00
CA HIS A 91 5.31 -17.25 -5.73
C HIS A 91 5.06 -18.74 -6.02
N VAL A 92 6.10 -19.51 -6.34
CA VAL A 92 5.99 -20.96 -6.54
C VAL A 92 5.55 -21.68 -5.25
N GLU A 93 6.12 -21.32 -4.11
CA GLU A 93 5.70 -21.88 -2.83
C GLU A 93 4.25 -21.51 -2.47
N LEU A 94 3.84 -20.27 -2.69
CA LEU A 94 2.44 -19.85 -2.49
C LEU A 94 1.49 -20.59 -3.44
N LEU A 95 1.89 -20.87 -4.68
CA LEU A 95 1.11 -21.67 -5.62
C LEU A 95 0.90 -23.09 -5.12
N LYS A 96 1.95 -23.76 -4.60
CA LYS A 96 1.82 -25.12 -4.02
C LYS A 96 0.88 -25.12 -2.80
N VAL A 97 1.03 -24.14 -1.91
CA VAL A 97 0.13 -23.99 -0.75
C VAL A 97 -1.31 -23.76 -1.21
N SER A 98 -1.52 -22.95 -2.27
CA SER A 98 -2.86 -22.70 -2.80
C SER A 98 -3.55 -23.96 -3.34
N GLN A 99 -2.79 -24.87 -3.95
CA GLN A 99 -3.34 -26.15 -4.43
C GLN A 99 -3.81 -27.00 -3.26
N ASN A 100 -3.00 -27.14 -2.21
CA ASN A 100 -3.37 -27.92 -1.02
C ASN A 100 -4.64 -27.37 -0.35
N ILE A 101 -4.70 -26.06 -0.13
CA ILE A 101 -5.89 -25.41 0.45
C ILE A 101 -7.14 -25.65 -0.40
N LYS A 102 -7.00 -25.61 -1.73
CA LYS A 102 -8.11 -25.83 -2.64
C LYS A 102 -8.62 -27.28 -2.58
N GLU A 103 -7.72 -28.25 -2.51
CA GLU A 103 -8.03 -29.67 -2.35
C GLU A 103 -8.73 -29.96 -1.01
N GLU A 104 -8.21 -29.42 0.09
CA GLU A 104 -8.82 -29.53 1.43
C GLU A 104 -10.25 -28.97 1.47
N LEU A 105 -10.46 -27.79 0.86
CA LEU A 105 -11.80 -27.19 0.79
C LEU A 105 -12.74 -27.98 -0.13
N HIS A 106 -12.24 -28.54 -1.22
CA HIS A 106 -13.04 -29.40 -2.10
C HIS A 106 -13.52 -30.67 -1.32
N GLU A 107 -12.61 -31.32 -0.61
CA GLU A 107 -12.95 -32.47 0.23
C GLU A 107 -13.94 -32.10 1.35
N GLN A 108 -13.74 -30.95 2.02
CA GLN A 108 -14.60 -30.49 3.10
C GLN A 108 -16.02 -30.15 2.62
N THR A 109 -16.16 -29.53 1.46
CA THR A 109 -17.45 -29.05 0.95
C THR A 109 -18.20 -30.11 0.14
N GLU A 110 -17.50 -31.15 -0.35
CA GLU A 110 -18.02 -32.15 -1.30
C GLU A 110 -18.76 -31.49 -2.50
N ALA A 111 -18.43 -30.22 -2.81
CA ALA A 111 -19.16 -29.45 -3.81
C ALA A 111 -18.59 -29.70 -5.21
N GLU A 112 -19.45 -30.09 -6.12
CA GLU A 112 -19.14 -30.13 -7.55
C GLU A 112 -19.29 -28.72 -8.14
N ILE A 113 -18.15 -28.06 -8.41
CA ILE A 113 -18.09 -26.73 -8.98
C ILE A 113 -17.48 -26.80 -10.37
N ASN A 114 -18.26 -26.49 -11.38
CA ASN A 114 -17.80 -26.49 -12.76
C ASN A 114 -17.37 -25.09 -13.22
N ARG A 115 -16.35 -24.53 -12.53
CA ARG A 115 -15.70 -23.28 -12.93
C ARG A 115 -14.23 -23.54 -13.24
N PRO A 116 -13.68 -23.00 -14.32
CA PRO A 116 -12.29 -23.33 -14.72
C PRO A 116 -11.26 -23.15 -13.61
N ALA A 117 -11.33 -22.09 -12.82
CA ALA A 117 -10.40 -21.85 -11.73
C ALA A 117 -10.54 -22.87 -10.56
N ALA A 118 -11.76 -23.37 -10.29
CA ALA A 118 -12.03 -24.35 -9.25
C ALA A 118 -11.46 -25.74 -9.60
N VAL A 119 -11.62 -26.15 -10.86
CA VAL A 119 -11.21 -27.48 -11.32
C VAL A 119 -9.77 -27.54 -11.83
N TYR A 120 -9.08 -26.42 -11.95
CA TYR A 120 -7.69 -26.35 -12.39
C TYR A 120 -6.76 -27.03 -11.39
N ASN A 121 -5.93 -27.95 -11.86
CA ASN A 121 -4.88 -28.59 -11.05
C ASN A 121 -3.52 -28.00 -11.39
N LEU A 122 -2.83 -27.54 -10.34
CA LEU A 122 -1.51 -26.91 -10.48
C LEU A 122 -0.46 -27.96 -10.86
N PRO A 123 0.36 -27.74 -11.90
CA PRO A 123 1.50 -28.59 -12.20
C PRO A 123 2.57 -28.55 -11.10
N GLU A 124 3.39 -29.61 -11.04
CA GLU A 124 4.42 -29.74 -10.00
C GLU A 124 5.62 -28.81 -10.22
N THR A 125 6.00 -28.55 -11.47
CA THR A 125 7.22 -27.82 -11.79
C THR A 125 6.94 -26.37 -12.18
N LYS A 126 7.82 -25.44 -11.78
CA LYS A 126 7.76 -24.03 -12.18
C LYS A 126 7.66 -23.85 -13.71
N SER A 127 8.37 -24.67 -14.47
CA SER A 127 8.33 -24.60 -15.95
C SER A 127 6.96 -24.93 -16.52
N GLU A 128 6.25 -25.88 -15.95
CA GLU A 128 4.87 -26.23 -16.35
C GLU A 128 3.87 -25.19 -15.87
N MET A 129 4.02 -24.67 -14.63
CA MET A 129 3.23 -23.55 -14.12
C MET A 129 3.28 -22.35 -15.07
N LEU A 130 4.48 -22.00 -15.55
CA LEU A 130 4.67 -20.88 -16.49
C LEU A 130 4.11 -21.17 -17.89
N LYS A 131 3.99 -22.42 -18.31
CA LYS A 131 3.30 -22.78 -19.56
C LYS A 131 1.78 -22.60 -19.45
N ASP A 132 1.22 -22.88 -18.28
CA ASP A 132 -0.21 -22.75 -18.02
C ASP A 132 -0.61 -21.31 -17.70
N ALA A 133 0.27 -20.51 -17.11
CA ALA A 133 -0.02 -19.17 -16.65
C ALA A 133 -0.71 -18.23 -17.67
N PRO A 134 -0.45 -18.30 -18.99
CA PRO A 134 -1.16 -17.45 -19.96
C PRO A 134 -2.68 -17.57 -19.90
N MET A 135 -3.23 -18.72 -19.51
CA MET A 135 -4.69 -18.89 -19.36
C MET A 135 -5.29 -18.06 -18.21
N ALA A 136 -4.48 -17.71 -17.21
CA ALA A 136 -4.85 -16.87 -16.08
C ALA A 136 -4.66 -15.38 -16.36
N GLY A 137 -3.98 -15.04 -17.45
CA GLY A 137 -3.61 -13.67 -17.80
C GLY A 137 -4.81 -12.80 -18.17
N ILE A 138 -4.69 -11.50 -17.88
CA ILE A 138 -5.74 -10.49 -18.12
C ILE A 138 -6.24 -10.48 -19.58
N MET A 139 -5.34 -10.73 -20.54
CA MET A 139 -5.63 -10.67 -21.97
C MET A 139 -5.83 -12.05 -22.61
N TYR A 140 -6.06 -13.09 -21.79
CA TYR A 140 -6.26 -14.46 -22.28
C TYR A 140 -7.49 -14.57 -23.22
N ASP A 141 -8.64 -14.11 -22.73
CA ASP A 141 -9.85 -14.02 -23.54
C ASP A 141 -9.87 -12.69 -24.32
N LYS A 142 -9.50 -12.74 -25.58
CA LYS A 142 -9.44 -11.56 -26.44
C LYS A 142 -10.82 -11.09 -26.91
N GLU A 143 -11.81 -11.97 -26.87
CA GLU A 143 -13.19 -11.67 -27.29
C GLU A 143 -14.05 -11.14 -26.13
N LEU A 144 -13.53 -11.19 -24.88
CA LEU A 144 -14.22 -10.64 -23.73
C LEU A 144 -14.45 -9.14 -23.89
N ASP A 145 -15.68 -8.71 -23.63
CA ASP A 145 -16.05 -7.30 -23.62
C ASP A 145 -15.11 -6.46 -22.75
N GLU A 146 -14.66 -5.31 -23.27
CA GLU A 146 -13.65 -4.48 -22.61
C GLU A 146 -14.17 -3.89 -21.29
N ASP A 147 -15.46 -3.55 -21.19
CA ASP A 147 -16.06 -3.02 -19.96
C ASP A 147 -16.10 -4.10 -18.88
N ILE A 148 -16.48 -5.33 -19.26
CA ILE A 148 -16.47 -6.48 -18.34
C ILE A 148 -15.05 -6.75 -17.85
N ARG A 149 -14.06 -6.78 -18.74
CA ARG A 149 -12.65 -6.96 -18.38
C ARG A 149 -12.18 -5.87 -17.42
N SER A 150 -12.47 -4.62 -17.73
CA SER A 150 -12.05 -3.46 -16.94
C SER A 150 -12.69 -3.45 -15.56
N LEU A 151 -13.97 -3.75 -15.44
CA LEU A 151 -14.68 -3.85 -14.16
C LEU A 151 -14.13 -4.99 -13.30
N ARG A 152 -13.91 -6.18 -13.89
CA ARG A 152 -13.28 -7.31 -13.19
C ARG A 152 -11.88 -6.94 -12.63
N GLN A 153 -11.07 -6.22 -13.41
CA GLN A 153 -9.76 -5.77 -12.95
C GLN A 153 -9.87 -4.68 -11.86
N THR A 154 -10.84 -3.77 -11.97
CA THR A 154 -11.09 -2.75 -10.96
C THR A 154 -11.46 -3.39 -9.61
N ILE A 155 -12.34 -4.40 -9.62
CA ILE A 155 -12.70 -5.18 -8.42
C ILE A 155 -11.45 -5.89 -7.86
N LEU A 156 -10.67 -6.58 -8.71
CA LEU A 156 -9.47 -7.28 -8.28
C LEU A 156 -8.44 -6.33 -7.63
N TYR A 157 -8.21 -5.17 -8.25
CA TYR A 157 -7.26 -4.19 -7.70
C TYR A 157 -7.77 -3.57 -6.41
N GLY A 158 -9.08 -3.36 -6.29
CA GLY A 158 -9.72 -2.98 -5.04
C GLY A 158 -9.49 -4.02 -3.93
N LEU A 159 -9.71 -5.32 -4.21
CA LEU A 159 -9.44 -6.41 -3.27
C LEU A 159 -7.97 -6.44 -2.83
N LYS A 160 -7.02 -6.22 -3.75
CA LYS A 160 -5.59 -6.12 -3.41
C LYS A 160 -5.31 -4.93 -2.48
N GLY A 161 -5.95 -3.79 -2.70
CA GLY A 161 -5.83 -2.63 -1.80
C GLY A 161 -6.41 -2.91 -0.42
N ILE A 162 -7.62 -3.50 -0.36
CA ILE A 162 -8.26 -3.92 0.89
C ILE A 162 -7.36 -4.88 1.67
N SER A 163 -6.72 -5.85 0.99
CA SER A 163 -5.85 -6.83 1.65
C SER A 163 -4.61 -6.19 2.28
N ALA A 164 -4.02 -5.17 1.65
CA ALA A 164 -2.87 -4.47 2.20
C ALA A 164 -3.22 -3.75 3.52
N TYR A 165 -4.38 -3.09 3.58
CA TYR A 165 -4.84 -2.41 4.78
C TYR A 165 -5.34 -3.39 5.86
N GLY A 166 -6.04 -4.45 5.45
CA GLY A 166 -6.47 -5.53 6.33
C GLY A 166 -5.31 -6.23 7.01
N HIS A 167 -4.25 -6.51 6.25
CA HIS A 167 -3.01 -7.09 6.80
C HIS A 167 -2.40 -6.20 7.90
N GLN A 168 -2.25 -4.91 7.66
CA GLN A 168 -1.68 -3.98 8.65
C GLN A 168 -2.56 -3.87 9.91
N ALA A 169 -3.88 -3.79 9.76
CA ALA A 169 -4.82 -3.78 10.88
C ALA A 169 -4.73 -5.09 11.70
N ARG A 170 -4.64 -6.23 11.02
CA ARG A 170 -4.52 -7.55 11.63
C ARG A 170 -3.23 -7.74 12.41
N GLU A 171 -2.11 -7.16 11.96
CA GLU A 171 -0.86 -7.13 12.72
C GLU A 171 -1.00 -6.41 14.08
N LEU A 172 -1.96 -5.50 14.20
CA LEU A 172 -2.34 -4.81 15.45
C LEU A 172 -3.49 -5.50 16.21
N GLY A 173 -3.97 -6.65 15.72
CA GLY A 173 -5.06 -7.42 16.35
C GLY A 173 -6.47 -7.02 15.91
N TYR A 174 -6.62 -6.16 14.92
CA TYR A 174 -7.90 -5.69 14.40
C TYR A 174 -8.24 -6.41 13.09
N TYR A 175 -9.47 -6.88 12.96
CA TYR A 175 -10.00 -7.52 11.75
C TYR A 175 -11.53 -7.45 11.72
N SER A 176 -12.12 -7.53 10.54
CA SER A 176 -13.57 -7.52 10.33
C SER A 176 -13.97 -8.77 9.54
N THR A 177 -14.87 -9.56 10.10
CA THR A 177 -15.44 -10.73 9.42
C THR A 177 -16.09 -10.35 8.09
N GLN A 178 -16.69 -9.17 8.01
CA GLN A 178 -17.30 -8.67 6.78
C GLN A 178 -16.26 -8.44 5.67
N VAL A 179 -15.08 -7.91 6.01
CA VAL A 179 -13.97 -7.75 5.07
C VAL A 179 -13.40 -9.12 4.70
N ASP A 180 -13.22 -10.00 5.67
CA ASP A 180 -12.73 -11.36 5.48
C ASP A 180 -13.61 -12.15 4.50
N ASP A 181 -14.92 -12.14 4.70
CA ASP A 181 -15.87 -12.79 3.80
C ASP A 181 -15.87 -12.14 2.41
N PHE A 182 -15.61 -10.83 2.33
CA PHE A 182 -15.61 -10.13 1.06
C PHE A 182 -14.43 -10.51 0.16
N TYR A 183 -13.29 -10.94 0.69
CA TYR A 183 -12.23 -11.52 -0.14
C TYR A 183 -12.75 -12.72 -0.93
N ILE A 184 -13.56 -13.58 -0.27
CA ILE A 184 -14.13 -14.79 -0.88
C ILE A 184 -15.18 -14.41 -1.92
N TYR A 185 -16.16 -13.58 -1.55
CA TYR A 185 -17.22 -13.16 -2.47
C TYR A 185 -16.68 -12.39 -3.69
N GLY A 186 -15.73 -11.50 -3.47
CA GLY A 186 -15.12 -10.71 -4.52
C GLY A 186 -14.31 -11.55 -5.50
N LEU A 187 -13.45 -12.45 -5.00
CA LEU A 187 -12.65 -13.33 -5.87
C LEU A 187 -13.52 -14.34 -6.62
N GLU A 188 -14.54 -14.92 -5.98
CA GLU A 188 -15.46 -15.86 -6.62
C GLU A 188 -16.26 -15.18 -7.74
N ALA A 189 -16.76 -13.96 -7.52
CA ALA A 189 -17.49 -13.20 -8.52
C ALA A 189 -16.66 -12.98 -9.81
N LEU A 190 -15.33 -12.89 -9.70
CA LEU A 190 -14.44 -12.78 -10.86
C LEU A 190 -14.35 -14.08 -11.70
N THR A 191 -14.96 -15.18 -11.25
CA THR A 191 -15.06 -16.45 -12.00
C THR A 191 -16.42 -16.61 -12.66
N ASP A 192 -17.36 -15.70 -12.46
CA ASP A 192 -18.71 -15.80 -12.97
C ASP A 192 -18.87 -15.09 -14.30
N ASP A 193 -18.91 -15.86 -15.39
CA ASP A 193 -19.06 -15.32 -16.74
C ASP A 193 -20.50 -14.88 -17.06
N ALA A 194 -21.47 -15.21 -16.20
CA ALA A 194 -22.84 -14.78 -16.35
C ALA A 194 -23.13 -13.38 -15.80
N LEU A 195 -22.18 -12.77 -15.04
CA LEU A 195 -22.38 -11.44 -14.48
C LEU A 195 -22.44 -10.37 -15.57
N THR A 196 -23.50 -9.58 -15.54
CA THR A 196 -23.70 -8.42 -16.41
C THR A 196 -22.83 -7.23 -16.00
N VAL A 197 -22.70 -6.24 -16.87
CA VAL A 197 -22.00 -4.98 -16.58
C VAL A 197 -22.61 -4.28 -15.35
N GLU A 198 -23.93 -4.25 -15.22
CA GLU A 198 -24.63 -3.64 -14.08
C GLU A 198 -24.31 -4.36 -12.76
N GLU A 199 -24.19 -5.69 -12.79
CA GLU A 199 -23.82 -6.47 -11.61
C GLU A 199 -22.36 -6.25 -11.22
N LEU A 200 -21.46 -6.15 -12.17
CA LEU A 200 -20.06 -5.81 -11.95
C LEU A 200 -19.90 -4.37 -11.42
N ILE A 201 -20.71 -3.42 -11.91
CA ILE A 201 -20.74 -2.06 -11.34
C ILE A 201 -21.18 -2.10 -9.86
N ARG A 202 -22.24 -2.85 -9.52
CA ARG A 202 -22.67 -3.03 -8.12
C ARG A 202 -21.55 -3.64 -7.26
N MET A 203 -20.85 -4.64 -7.78
CA MET A 203 -19.73 -5.27 -7.09
C MET A 203 -18.56 -4.29 -6.92
N THR A 204 -18.28 -3.45 -7.92
CA THR A 204 -17.26 -2.38 -7.83
C THR A 204 -17.63 -1.37 -6.72
N MET A 205 -18.87 -0.94 -6.64
CA MET A 205 -19.34 -0.07 -5.55
C MET A 205 -19.20 -0.76 -4.18
N ARG A 206 -19.56 -2.04 -4.10
CA ARG A 206 -19.38 -2.82 -2.87
C ARG A 206 -17.90 -2.96 -2.48
N THR A 207 -17.02 -3.09 -3.44
CA THR A 207 -15.56 -3.08 -3.20
C THR A 207 -15.11 -1.75 -2.59
N GLY A 208 -15.66 -0.63 -3.06
CA GLY A 208 -15.41 0.69 -2.47
C GLY A 208 -15.90 0.82 -1.02
N GLU A 209 -17.08 0.27 -0.70
CA GLU A 209 -17.60 0.23 0.67
C GLU A 209 -16.69 -0.58 1.60
N MET A 210 -16.21 -1.74 1.14
CA MET A 210 -15.29 -2.57 1.92
C MET A 210 -13.91 -1.93 2.05
N ALA A 211 -13.46 -1.21 1.05
CA ALA A 211 -12.24 -0.41 1.13
C ALA A 211 -12.35 0.68 2.22
N LEU A 212 -13.50 1.37 2.30
CA LEU A 212 -13.74 2.34 3.37
C LEU A 212 -13.79 1.69 4.76
N GLU A 213 -14.43 0.52 4.88
CA GLU A 213 -14.52 -0.22 6.15
C GLU A 213 -13.14 -0.69 6.63
N VAL A 214 -12.31 -1.22 5.75
CA VAL A 214 -10.95 -1.66 6.14
C VAL A 214 -10.03 -0.48 6.48
N MET A 215 -10.17 0.66 5.79
CA MET A 215 -9.42 1.87 6.13
C MET A 215 -9.84 2.44 7.49
N LYS A 216 -11.15 2.43 7.80
CA LYS A 216 -11.67 2.76 9.14
C LYS A 216 -11.07 1.84 10.20
N GLN A 217 -11.05 0.54 9.95
CA GLN A 217 -10.49 -0.45 10.86
C GLN A 217 -9.00 -0.23 11.10
N LEU A 218 -8.23 0.12 10.07
CA LEU A 218 -6.80 0.44 10.22
C LEU A 218 -6.58 1.76 10.98
N ASP A 219 -7.42 2.78 10.76
CA ASP A 219 -7.41 4.01 11.55
C ASP A 219 -7.69 3.73 13.03
N GLU A 220 -8.71 2.93 13.34
CA GLU A 220 -9.01 2.49 14.71
C GLU A 220 -7.84 1.71 15.34
N ALA A 221 -7.21 0.82 14.58
CA ALA A 221 -6.05 0.05 15.03
C ALA A 221 -4.86 0.98 15.36
N ASN A 222 -4.46 1.84 14.42
CA ASN A 222 -3.34 2.75 14.60
C ASN A 222 -3.58 3.75 15.74
N THR A 223 -4.76 4.35 15.79
CA THR A 223 -5.08 5.37 16.81
C THR A 223 -5.25 4.77 18.21
N SER A 224 -5.75 3.53 18.31
CA SER A 224 -5.84 2.83 19.60
C SER A 224 -4.49 2.43 20.16
N VAL A 225 -3.54 2.03 19.30
CA VAL A 225 -2.22 1.56 19.72
C VAL A 225 -1.24 2.72 19.90
N TYR A 226 -1.24 3.69 18.98
CA TYR A 226 -0.22 4.75 18.94
C TYR A 226 -0.75 6.13 19.34
N GLY A 227 -2.05 6.27 19.62
CA GLY A 227 -2.72 7.55 19.87
C GLY A 227 -3.10 8.27 18.58
N ASN A 228 -3.93 9.31 18.69
CA ASN A 228 -4.29 10.14 17.52
C ASN A 228 -3.08 10.94 17.04
N PRO A 229 -2.88 11.05 15.73
CA PRO A 229 -1.83 11.92 15.20
C PRO A 229 -2.18 13.39 15.38
N TYR A 230 -1.17 14.18 15.75
CA TYR A 230 -1.26 15.63 15.90
C TYR A 230 -0.18 16.33 15.10
N PRO A 231 -0.37 17.61 14.74
CA PRO A 231 0.60 18.43 14.04
C PRO A 231 1.97 18.40 14.71
N HIS A 232 2.97 17.91 14.00
CA HIS A 232 4.33 17.76 14.48
C HIS A 232 5.35 18.12 13.41
N LYS A 233 6.41 18.83 13.82
CA LYS A 233 7.53 19.15 12.94
C LYS A 233 8.48 17.95 12.83
N VAL A 234 8.87 17.63 11.62
CA VAL A 234 9.74 16.49 11.28
C VAL A 234 10.94 17.00 10.50
N SER A 235 12.15 16.71 10.99
CA SER A 235 13.38 17.00 10.28
C SER A 235 13.45 16.23 8.96
N VAL A 236 13.90 16.88 7.90
CA VAL A 236 14.19 16.26 6.60
C VAL A 236 15.68 16.32 6.26
N ARG A 237 16.52 16.37 7.29
CA ARG A 237 17.97 16.53 7.20
C ARG A 237 18.70 15.33 7.77
N ARG A 238 19.94 15.13 7.27
CA ARG A 238 20.82 14.08 7.76
C ARG A 238 21.39 14.45 9.12
N LYS A 239 21.41 13.46 10.02
CA LYS A 239 22.03 13.55 11.34
C LYS A 239 23.22 12.60 11.36
N LYS A 240 24.35 13.06 11.91
CA LYS A 240 25.56 12.27 12.09
C LYS A 240 25.33 10.95 12.81
N GLY A 241 26.01 9.90 12.38
CA GLY A 241 26.01 8.58 13.01
C GLY A 241 25.34 7.48 12.20
N PRO A 242 25.39 6.24 12.71
CA PRO A 242 24.78 5.09 12.05
C PRO A 242 23.27 5.26 11.95
N PHE A 243 22.68 4.69 10.89
CA PHE A 243 21.24 4.84 10.67
C PHE A 243 20.61 3.66 9.95
N ILE A 244 19.29 3.52 10.16
CA ILE A 244 18.40 2.65 9.39
C ILE A 244 17.27 3.51 8.84
N ILE A 245 16.97 3.35 7.54
CA ILE A 245 15.81 3.94 6.88
C ILE A 245 14.71 2.90 6.85
N VAL A 246 13.51 3.25 7.33
CA VAL A 246 12.32 2.39 7.31
C VAL A 246 11.35 2.92 6.28
N SER A 247 11.02 2.10 5.28
CA SER A 247 10.09 2.42 4.20
C SER A 247 8.94 1.42 4.17
N GLY A 248 7.80 1.85 3.64
CA GLY A 248 6.56 1.10 3.65
C GLY A 248 5.50 1.80 4.49
N HIS A 249 4.58 1.01 5.11
CA HIS A 249 3.40 1.56 5.79
C HIS A 249 3.22 1.03 7.22
N ASP A 250 3.82 -0.11 7.56
CA ASP A 250 3.54 -0.86 8.77
C ASP A 250 4.18 -0.22 10.02
N PHE A 251 3.35 0.40 10.86
CA PHE A 251 3.81 1.02 12.12
C PHE A 251 4.21 0.01 13.18
N LYS A 252 3.70 -1.25 13.10
CA LYS A 252 4.13 -2.29 14.04
C LYS A 252 5.59 -2.67 13.83
N ASP A 253 6.01 -2.78 12.58
CA ASP A 253 7.42 -3.02 12.25
C ASP A 253 8.32 -1.85 12.67
N LEU A 254 7.86 -0.62 12.45
CA LEU A 254 8.59 0.56 12.91
C LEU A 254 8.75 0.55 14.45
N GLU A 255 7.67 0.28 15.19
CA GLU A 255 7.71 0.18 16.66
C GLU A 255 8.70 -0.90 17.13
N MET A 256 8.63 -2.11 16.54
CA MET A 256 9.54 -3.21 16.92
C MET A 256 11.01 -2.87 16.65
N LEU A 257 11.30 -2.19 15.53
CA LEU A 257 12.65 -1.73 15.24
C LEU A 257 13.10 -0.64 16.23
N LEU A 258 12.22 0.33 16.52
CA LEU A 258 12.51 1.39 17.49
C LEU A 258 12.81 0.83 18.90
N GLU A 259 12.08 -0.18 19.36
CA GLU A 259 12.38 -0.83 20.63
C GLU A 259 13.75 -1.55 20.61
N GLN A 260 14.08 -2.26 19.54
CA GLN A 260 15.35 -3.01 19.44
C GLN A 260 16.56 -2.10 19.20
N THR A 261 16.37 -0.90 18.67
CA THR A 261 17.46 0.08 18.47
C THR A 261 17.63 1.07 19.62
N LYS A 262 16.82 0.98 20.66
CA LYS A 262 16.88 1.86 21.83
C LYS A 262 18.23 1.79 22.53
N GLY A 263 18.89 2.93 22.67
CA GLY A 263 20.20 3.02 23.33
C GLY A 263 21.40 2.52 22.51
N THR A 264 21.22 2.10 21.28
CA THR A 264 22.30 1.62 20.38
C THR A 264 23.09 2.76 19.73
N GLY A 265 22.56 3.99 19.73
CA GLY A 265 23.14 5.13 19.00
C GLY A 265 22.75 5.19 17.52
N ILE A 266 21.89 4.28 17.05
CA ILE A 266 21.39 4.28 15.68
C ILE A 266 20.28 5.33 15.52
N ASN A 267 20.35 6.14 14.47
CA ASN A 267 19.29 7.03 14.04
C ASN A 267 18.30 6.28 13.14
N ILE A 268 17.00 6.39 13.41
CA ILE A 268 15.96 5.82 12.57
C ILE A 268 15.32 6.94 11.76
N TYR A 269 15.25 6.72 10.45
CA TYR A 269 14.54 7.60 9.51
C TYR A 269 13.33 6.88 8.93
N THR A 270 12.24 7.62 8.78
CA THR A 270 11.14 7.18 7.90
C THR A 270 11.45 7.54 6.45
N HIS A 271 10.83 6.81 5.52
CA HIS A 271 10.87 7.09 4.09
C HIS A 271 9.49 6.81 3.47
N GLY A 272 9.11 7.58 2.44
CA GLY A 272 7.85 7.34 1.74
C GLY A 272 6.64 7.42 2.69
N GLU A 273 5.79 6.42 2.63
CA GLU A 273 4.54 6.38 3.41
C GLU A 273 4.74 6.10 4.92
N MET A 274 5.97 5.88 5.37
CA MET A 274 6.26 5.79 6.81
C MET A 274 6.30 7.17 7.50
N LEU A 275 6.43 8.28 6.75
CA LEU A 275 6.49 9.65 7.27
C LEU A 275 5.37 10.00 8.27
N PRO A 276 4.09 9.64 8.05
CA PRO A 276 3.02 9.99 8.99
C PRO A 276 3.18 9.39 10.39
N GLY A 277 4.00 8.35 10.56
CA GLY A 277 4.34 7.79 11.87
C GLY A 277 4.87 8.82 12.88
N HIS A 278 5.52 9.89 12.40
CA HIS A 278 5.96 11.00 13.25
C HIS A 278 4.82 11.80 13.89
N GLY A 279 3.60 11.71 13.39
CA GLY A 279 2.43 12.36 13.99
C GLY A 279 1.87 11.63 15.22
N TYR A 280 2.19 10.35 15.38
CA TYR A 280 1.65 9.49 16.43
C TYR A 280 2.49 9.55 17.71
N GLU A 281 1.87 9.87 18.84
CA GLU A 281 2.55 10.01 20.13
C GLU A 281 3.29 8.71 20.55
N GLY A 282 2.67 7.55 20.29
CA GLY A 282 3.25 6.24 20.61
C GLY A 282 4.54 5.91 19.87
N LEU A 283 4.75 6.52 18.68
CA LEU A 283 5.97 6.35 17.88
C LEU A 283 6.96 7.49 18.11
N LYS A 284 6.47 8.72 18.18
CA LYS A 284 7.27 9.92 18.40
C LYS A 284 8.00 9.95 19.74
N LYS A 285 7.54 9.19 20.74
CA LYS A 285 8.21 9.06 22.04
C LYS A 285 9.66 8.56 21.97
N TYR A 286 10.08 7.96 20.85
CA TYR A 286 11.44 7.45 20.66
C TYR A 286 12.36 8.56 20.13
N PRO A 287 13.34 9.05 20.92
CA PRO A 287 14.16 10.20 20.54
C PRO A 287 15.12 9.93 19.37
N HIS A 288 15.35 8.66 19.04
CA HIS A 288 16.18 8.24 17.92
C HIS A 288 15.38 8.02 16.63
N LEU A 289 14.06 8.26 16.62
CA LEU A 289 13.28 8.49 15.43
C LEU A 289 13.50 9.94 14.99
N VAL A 290 14.56 10.18 14.21
CA VAL A 290 15.15 11.50 14.04
C VAL A 290 14.56 12.34 12.93
N GLY A 291 13.89 11.73 11.95
CA GLY A 291 13.32 12.49 10.83
C GLY A 291 12.90 11.62 9.66
N ASN A 292 12.60 12.28 8.53
CA ASN A 292 12.27 11.63 7.27
C ASN A 292 13.41 11.79 6.26
N PHE A 293 13.82 10.69 5.65
CA PHE A 293 14.82 10.68 4.61
C PHE A 293 14.17 10.59 3.22
N GLY A 294 14.64 11.39 2.28
CA GLY A 294 14.23 11.29 0.90
C GLY A 294 12.83 11.79 0.59
N GLY A 295 12.16 11.11 -0.33
CA GLY A 295 10.87 11.49 -0.90
C GLY A 295 9.94 10.30 -1.10
N ALA A 296 9.33 10.24 -2.30
CA ALA A 296 8.42 9.19 -2.69
C ALA A 296 9.14 7.93 -3.17
N TRP A 297 8.41 6.82 -3.26
CA TRP A 297 8.95 5.52 -3.65
C TRP A 297 9.65 5.50 -5.02
N GLN A 298 9.27 6.37 -5.95
CA GLN A 298 9.89 6.47 -7.28
C GLN A 298 11.38 6.86 -7.24
N ASP A 299 11.80 7.56 -6.18
CA ASP A 299 13.18 8.06 -6.04
C ASP A 299 14.13 7.09 -5.32
N GLN A 300 13.64 5.96 -4.78
CA GLN A 300 14.41 4.98 -4.01
C GLN A 300 15.75 4.62 -4.65
N GLN A 301 15.75 4.32 -5.95
CA GLN A 301 16.97 3.90 -6.67
C GLN A 301 18.06 4.98 -6.69
N LYS A 302 17.68 6.25 -6.57
CA LYS A 302 18.60 7.39 -6.50
C LYS A 302 18.95 7.72 -5.06
N GLU A 303 17.95 7.69 -4.18
CA GLU A 303 18.11 8.12 -2.79
C GLU A 303 18.86 7.10 -1.93
N PHE A 304 18.70 5.81 -2.22
CA PHE A 304 19.39 4.74 -1.47
C PHE A 304 20.77 4.38 -2.01
N ASP A 305 21.11 4.89 -3.20
CA ASP A 305 22.39 4.54 -3.84
C ASP A 305 23.57 5.02 -3.01
N ASN A 306 24.52 4.11 -2.73
CA ASN A 306 25.75 4.35 -1.98
C ASN A 306 25.58 4.99 -0.58
N LEU A 307 24.43 4.86 0.06
CA LEU A 307 24.23 5.32 1.43
C LEU A 307 25.07 4.51 2.43
N PRO A 308 25.68 5.14 3.45
CA PRO A 308 26.42 4.44 4.50
C PRO A 308 25.50 3.96 5.64
N GLY A 309 24.36 3.36 5.32
CA GLY A 309 23.36 2.88 6.26
C GLY A 309 22.50 1.77 5.66
N CYS A 310 21.60 1.21 6.44
CA CYS A 310 20.72 0.13 6.03
C CYS A 310 19.30 0.61 5.73
N ILE A 311 18.56 -0.17 4.96
CA ILE A 311 17.18 0.09 4.57
C ILE A 311 16.31 -1.12 4.97
N LEU A 312 15.17 -0.87 5.62
CA LEU A 312 14.14 -1.87 5.91
C LEU A 312 12.87 -1.54 5.10
N MET A 313 12.44 -2.49 4.28
CA MET A 313 11.18 -2.43 3.55
C MET A 313 10.14 -3.26 4.27
N THR A 314 9.10 -2.62 4.79
CA THR A 314 8.06 -3.29 5.60
C THR A 314 6.86 -3.73 4.77
N THR A 315 6.50 -2.93 3.78
CA THR A 315 5.39 -3.19 2.84
C THR A 315 5.76 -2.69 1.44
N ASN A 316 4.79 -2.59 0.53
CA ASN A 316 4.97 -1.84 -0.72
C ASN A 316 5.40 -0.37 -0.39
N CYS A 317 6.03 0.38 -1.21
CA CYS A 317 6.37 0.12 -2.60
C CYS A 317 7.87 -0.17 -2.72
N LEU A 318 8.23 -1.39 -3.06
CA LEU A 318 9.62 -1.75 -3.33
C LEU A 318 9.93 -1.47 -4.81
N MET A 319 11.07 -0.81 -5.07
CA MET A 319 11.66 -0.69 -6.39
C MET A 319 12.81 -1.68 -6.54
N ARG A 320 13.12 -2.07 -7.79
CA ARG A 320 14.29 -2.93 -8.08
C ARG A 320 15.54 -2.39 -7.37
N PRO A 321 16.11 -3.12 -6.40
CA PRO A 321 17.32 -2.70 -5.72
C PRO A 321 18.51 -2.61 -6.70
N ARG A 322 19.32 -1.54 -6.58
CA ARG A 322 20.57 -1.38 -7.32
C ARG A 322 21.73 -1.99 -6.57
N GLU A 323 22.77 -2.37 -7.29
CA GLU A 323 24.00 -2.93 -6.71
C GLU A 323 24.63 -2.04 -5.64
N GLY A 324 24.46 -0.70 -5.74
CA GLY A 324 24.97 0.27 -4.77
C GLY A 324 24.38 0.17 -3.36
N TYR A 325 23.27 -0.60 -3.17
CA TYR A 325 22.65 -0.79 -1.86
C TYR A 325 21.98 -2.16 -1.66
N LYS A 326 22.07 -3.07 -2.64
CA LYS A 326 21.40 -4.39 -2.58
C LYS A 326 21.84 -5.24 -1.39
N ASP A 327 23.08 -5.07 -0.94
CA ASP A 327 23.65 -5.76 0.22
C ASP A 327 23.19 -5.19 1.59
N ARG A 328 22.53 -4.04 1.58
CA ARG A 328 22.09 -3.28 2.77
C ARG A 328 20.59 -3.04 2.86
N ILE A 329 19.83 -3.59 1.94
CA ILE A 329 18.36 -3.56 1.98
C ILE A 329 17.83 -4.88 2.51
N TYR A 330 16.88 -4.76 3.41
CA TYR A 330 16.15 -5.86 4.06
C TYR A 330 14.67 -5.74 3.79
N SER A 331 13.98 -6.85 3.71
CA SER A 331 12.53 -6.91 3.57
C SER A 331 11.90 -7.78 4.67
N THR A 332 10.62 -7.59 4.89
CA THR A 332 9.82 -8.38 5.83
C THR A 332 8.38 -8.49 5.32
N ASN A 333 7.49 -9.18 6.05
CA ASN A 333 6.10 -9.43 5.66
C ASN A 333 6.02 -10.12 4.29
N VAL A 334 5.18 -9.60 3.40
CA VAL A 334 5.01 -10.13 2.03
C VAL A 334 5.94 -9.48 1.00
N VAL A 335 6.80 -8.56 1.43
CA VAL A 335 7.72 -7.84 0.54
C VAL A 335 8.92 -8.70 0.21
N GLY A 336 9.29 -8.80 -1.06
CA GLY A 336 10.44 -9.60 -1.46
C GLY A 336 11.04 -9.20 -2.80
N TRP A 337 12.34 -9.43 -2.91
CA TRP A 337 13.09 -9.35 -4.15
C TRP A 337 14.21 -10.39 -4.12
N GLU A 338 14.45 -11.08 -5.22
CA GLU A 338 15.51 -12.09 -5.33
C GLU A 338 16.86 -11.57 -4.83
N GLY A 339 17.43 -12.26 -3.84
CA GLY A 339 18.72 -11.92 -3.22
C GLY A 339 18.69 -10.72 -2.26
N VAL A 340 17.53 -10.20 -1.90
CA VAL A 340 17.36 -9.28 -0.78
C VAL A 340 17.24 -10.09 0.51
N LYS A 341 17.87 -9.63 1.59
CA LYS A 341 17.78 -10.26 2.90
C LYS A 341 16.38 -10.14 3.46
N TYR A 342 15.84 -11.25 3.94
CA TYR A 342 14.47 -11.31 4.48
C TYR A 342 14.48 -11.54 6.00
N ILE A 343 13.70 -10.74 6.73
CA ILE A 343 13.51 -10.84 8.16
C ILE A 343 12.16 -11.53 8.44
N PRO A 344 12.17 -12.79 8.86
CA PRO A 344 10.93 -13.54 9.10
C PRO A 344 10.26 -13.11 10.41
N LYS A 345 8.94 -13.28 10.45
CA LYS A 345 8.14 -13.21 11.66
C LYS A 345 8.24 -14.53 12.41
N LYS A 346 8.54 -14.47 13.71
CA LYS A 346 8.57 -15.64 14.62
C LYS A 346 7.14 -16.06 14.98
N GLU A 347 6.98 -17.26 15.54
CA GLU A 347 5.67 -17.78 15.97
C GLU A 347 4.97 -16.90 17.01
N ASN A 348 5.72 -16.21 17.86
CA ASN A 348 5.20 -15.26 18.84
C ASN A 348 4.81 -13.89 18.24
N GLY A 349 4.92 -13.73 16.92
CA GLY A 349 4.61 -12.49 16.20
C GLY A 349 5.74 -11.46 16.16
N GLU A 350 6.86 -11.69 16.85
CA GLU A 350 8.02 -10.80 16.87
C GLU A 350 8.93 -11.00 15.65
N LYS A 351 9.71 -9.97 15.32
CA LYS A 351 10.78 -10.00 14.33
C LYS A 351 12.11 -9.67 14.99
N ASP A 352 13.18 -10.27 14.45
CA ASP A 352 14.54 -10.08 14.95
C ASP A 352 15.31 -9.16 13.99
N PHE A 353 15.57 -7.95 14.42
CA PHE A 353 16.31 -6.96 13.63
C PHE A 353 17.81 -6.92 13.92
N HIS A 354 18.35 -7.94 14.63
CA HIS A 354 19.75 -7.93 15.07
C HIS A 354 20.72 -7.75 13.88
N GLU A 355 20.53 -8.48 12.79
CA GLU A 355 21.42 -8.44 11.62
C GLU A 355 21.50 -7.06 10.97
N ILE A 356 20.36 -6.40 10.75
CA ILE A 356 20.34 -5.04 10.16
C ILE A 356 20.92 -4.01 11.13
N ILE A 357 20.73 -4.18 12.45
CA ILE A 357 21.30 -3.33 13.49
C ILE A 357 22.82 -3.43 13.48
N GLU A 358 23.38 -4.63 13.50
CA GLU A 358 24.84 -4.84 13.44
C GLU A 358 25.46 -4.27 12.18
N GLN A 359 24.81 -4.49 11.01
CA GLN A 359 25.29 -3.95 9.77
C GLN A 359 25.25 -2.41 9.74
N ALA A 360 24.20 -1.78 10.26
CA ALA A 360 24.11 -0.32 10.34
C ALA A 360 25.20 0.28 11.24
N LEU A 361 25.48 -0.34 12.38
CA LEU A 361 26.58 0.06 13.28
C LEU A 361 27.95 -0.06 12.58
N ALA A 362 28.17 -1.16 11.87
CA ALA A 362 29.43 -1.40 11.14
C ALA A 362 29.66 -0.39 10.00
N LEU A 363 28.60 0.07 9.35
CA LEU A 363 28.67 1.09 8.28
C LEU A 363 28.99 2.50 8.80
N GLY A 364 28.68 2.81 10.07
CA GLY A 364 29.06 4.06 10.74
C GLY A 364 28.19 5.27 10.42
N GLY A 365 27.44 5.26 9.34
CA GLY A 365 26.47 6.31 8.99
C GLY A 365 27.05 7.60 8.44
N PHE A 366 26.31 8.71 8.58
CA PHE A 366 26.71 10.02 8.09
C PHE A 366 27.82 10.63 8.96
N SER A 367 28.78 11.31 8.31
CA SER A 367 29.92 11.97 8.98
C SER A 367 29.53 13.25 9.71
N ASP A 368 28.51 13.95 9.22
CA ASP A 368 28.14 15.30 9.66
C ASP A 368 26.63 15.48 9.74
N ASP A 369 26.20 16.46 10.55
CA ASP A 369 24.85 16.98 10.58
C ASP A 369 24.63 17.97 9.42
N GLU A 370 23.45 17.97 8.81
CA GLU A 370 23.03 19.03 7.88
C GLU A 370 22.31 20.16 8.64
N GLU A 371 22.27 21.34 8.02
CA GLU A 371 21.48 22.46 8.51
C GLU A 371 19.99 22.08 8.58
N GLU A 372 19.34 22.39 9.71
CA GLU A 372 17.98 21.94 9.98
C GLU A 372 16.95 22.48 8.97
N LYS A 373 16.08 21.60 8.53
CA LYS A 373 14.89 21.92 7.74
C LYS A 373 13.77 20.97 8.14
N GLU A 374 12.61 21.52 8.42
CA GLU A 374 11.47 20.78 8.91
C GLU A 374 10.28 20.86 7.94
N ILE A 375 9.43 19.85 8.00
CA ILE A 375 8.08 19.82 7.44
C ILE A 375 7.09 19.54 8.56
N THR A 376 5.80 19.79 8.36
CA THR A 376 4.77 19.49 9.34
C THR A 376 3.87 18.38 8.83
N VAL A 377 3.60 17.37 9.68
CA VAL A 377 2.70 16.23 9.46
C VAL A 377 1.68 16.12 10.58
N GLY A 378 0.69 15.21 10.48
CA GLY A 378 -0.21 14.88 11.59
C GLY A 378 -1.55 15.60 11.57
N PHE A 379 -2.04 16.04 10.42
CA PHE A 379 -3.36 16.63 10.24
C PHE A 379 -4.43 15.60 9.87
N ALA A 380 -4.45 14.44 10.57
CA ALA A 380 -5.54 13.48 10.44
C ALA A 380 -6.87 14.07 10.95
N HIS A 381 -7.98 13.34 10.75
CA HIS A 381 -9.32 13.86 11.03
C HIS A 381 -9.47 14.43 12.45
N GLN A 382 -8.95 13.77 13.48
CA GLN A 382 -9.08 14.26 14.86
C GLN A 382 -8.41 15.64 15.04
N ALA A 383 -7.22 15.83 14.49
CA ALA A 383 -6.51 17.12 14.58
C ALA A 383 -7.25 18.24 13.85
N VAL A 384 -7.75 17.96 12.64
CA VAL A 384 -8.50 18.94 11.83
C VAL A 384 -9.85 19.26 12.49
N LEU A 385 -10.57 18.26 13.00
CA LEU A 385 -11.87 18.43 13.66
C LEU A 385 -11.76 19.21 14.98
N THR A 386 -10.62 19.18 15.67
CA THR A 386 -10.37 20.05 16.82
C THR A 386 -10.38 21.54 16.44
N CYS A 387 -10.10 21.86 15.18
CA CYS A 387 -10.16 23.22 14.64
C CYS A 387 -11.44 23.49 13.82
N ALA A 388 -12.43 22.58 13.84
CA ALA A 388 -13.59 22.66 12.95
C ALA A 388 -14.36 23.97 13.07
N GLU A 389 -14.63 24.47 14.27
CA GLU A 389 -15.33 25.76 14.49
C GLU A 389 -14.62 26.90 13.78
N LYS A 390 -13.30 26.99 13.95
CA LYS A 390 -12.47 28.02 13.33
C LYS A 390 -12.45 27.89 11.79
N ILE A 391 -12.42 26.68 11.28
CA ILE A 391 -12.49 26.43 9.83
C ILE A 391 -13.85 26.86 9.29
N VAL A 392 -14.95 26.49 9.98
CA VAL A 392 -16.32 26.85 9.58
C VAL A 392 -16.53 28.38 9.60
N GLU A 393 -16.01 29.08 10.62
CA GLU A 393 -16.05 30.54 10.66
C GLU A 393 -15.29 31.17 9.49
N ALA A 394 -14.07 30.71 9.24
CA ALA A 394 -13.22 31.19 8.15
C ALA A 394 -13.81 30.94 6.76
N VAL A 395 -14.61 29.90 6.60
CA VAL A 395 -15.36 29.63 5.35
C VAL A 395 -16.56 30.56 5.25
N LYS A 396 -17.30 30.78 6.36
CA LYS A 396 -18.50 31.66 6.38
C LYS A 396 -18.17 33.12 6.15
N ASP A 397 -17.04 33.59 6.66
CA ASP A 397 -16.60 35.00 6.47
C ASP A 397 -15.81 35.20 5.17
N GLY A 398 -15.54 34.13 4.40
CA GLY A 398 -14.85 34.16 3.13
C GLY A 398 -13.32 34.21 3.22
N THR A 399 -12.74 34.10 4.42
CA THR A 399 -11.29 33.97 4.61
C THR A 399 -10.76 32.71 3.96
N ILE A 400 -11.47 31.55 4.10
CA ILE A 400 -11.21 30.33 3.36
C ILE A 400 -12.28 30.16 2.30
N ARG A 401 -11.87 30.24 1.04
CA ARG A 401 -12.79 30.11 -0.10
C ARG A 401 -12.94 28.70 -0.61
N HIS A 402 -11.88 27.88 -0.54
CA HIS A 402 -11.91 26.53 -1.11
C HIS A 402 -10.86 25.62 -0.47
N PHE A 403 -11.12 24.31 -0.54
CA PHE A 403 -10.20 23.24 -0.16
C PHE A 403 -9.81 22.44 -1.40
N PHE A 404 -8.53 22.11 -1.52
CA PHE A 404 -8.01 21.22 -2.54
C PHE A 404 -7.36 20.01 -1.88
N LEU A 405 -7.91 18.82 -2.09
CA LEU A 405 -7.26 17.57 -1.72
C LEU A 405 -6.35 17.13 -2.88
N ILE A 406 -5.06 17.30 -2.71
CA ILE A 406 -4.04 16.96 -3.70
C ILE A 406 -3.23 15.78 -3.17
N GLY A 407 -3.36 14.59 -3.76
CA GLY A 407 -2.72 13.39 -3.23
C GLY A 407 -2.67 12.23 -4.21
N GLY A 408 -2.37 11.05 -3.67
CA GLY A 408 -2.24 9.81 -4.42
C GLY A 408 -0.80 9.32 -4.50
N CYS A 409 -0.51 8.38 -5.40
CA CYS A 409 0.78 7.66 -5.40
C CYS A 409 1.86 8.28 -6.29
N ASP A 410 1.56 9.28 -7.10
CA ASP A 410 2.54 9.95 -7.97
C ASP A 410 3.30 11.07 -7.27
N GLY A 411 4.31 10.70 -6.49
CA GLY A 411 5.13 11.65 -5.74
C GLY A 411 6.34 12.21 -6.48
N ALA A 412 6.85 11.55 -7.52
CA ALA A 412 8.14 11.95 -8.10
C ALA A 412 8.36 11.58 -9.57
N ARG A 413 7.44 10.92 -10.27
CA ARG A 413 7.68 10.49 -11.66
C ARG A 413 8.13 11.65 -12.55
N PRO A 414 9.29 11.54 -13.25
CA PRO A 414 9.78 12.57 -14.15
C PRO A 414 8.78 12.90 -15.28
N GLY A 415 8.68 14.19 -15.62
CA GLY A 415 7.77 14.67 -16.68
C GLY A 415 6.31 14.84 -16.26
N ARG A 416 5.96 14.56 -14.99
CA ARG A 416 4.61 14.70 -14.46
C ARG A 416 4.55 15.79 -13.39
N ASN A 417 4.77 17.06 -13.77
CA ASN A 417 4.79 18.20 -12.84
C ASN A 417 3.41 18.78 -12.52
N TYR A 418 2.33 18.22 -13.07
CA TYR A 418 0.98 18.74 -12.92
C TYR A 418 0.61 19.05 -11.46
N TYR A 419 0.84 18.10 -10.55
CA TYR A 419 0.47 18.24 -9.13
C TYR A 419 1.30 19.33 -8.42
N THR A 420 2.58 19.45 -8.76
CA THR A 420 3.47 20.52 -8.23
C THR A 420 3.03 21.89 -8.73
N GLU A 421 2.74 22.02 -10.02
CA GLU A 421 2.31 23.27 -10.63
C GLU A 421 0.93 23.67 -10.12
N PHE A 422 0.01 22.70 -10.04
CA PHE A 422 -1.32 22.92 -9.47
C PHE A 422 -1.23 23.46 -8.02
N ALA A 423 -0.48 22.79 -7.14
CA ALA A 423 -0.31 23.20 -5.75
C ALA A 423 0.25 24.63 -5.64
N LYS A 424 1.23 24.99 -6.47
CA LYS A 424 1.79 26.37 -6.53
C LYS A 424 0.80 27.43 -6.99
N MET A 425 -0.17 27.03 -7.82
CA MET A 425 -1.20 27.93 -8.37
C MET A 425 -2.43 28.03 -7.47
N VAL A 426 -2.53 27.23 -6.41
CA VAL A 426 -3.65 27.33 -5.45
C VAL A 426 -3.68 28.72 -4.84
N PRO A 427 -4.83 29.46 -4.95
CA PRO A 427 -4.96 30.81 -4.42
C PRO A 427 -4.67 30.91 -2.92
N GLN A 428 -4.24 32.11 -2.47
CA GLN A 428 -3.82 32.32 -1.07
C GLN A 428 -4.98 32.19 -0.06
N ASP A 429 -6.21 32.33 -0.51
CA ASP A 429 -7.45 32.17 0.25
C ASP A 429 -7.99 30.69 0.21
N CYS A 430 -7.12 29.72 -0.13
CA CYS A 430 -7.49 28.31 -0.21
C CYS A 430 -6.54 27.44 0.62
N VAL A 431 -7.08 26.31 1.12
CA VAL A 431 -6.34 25.30 1.89
C VAL A 431 -6.00 24.12 0.99
N ILE A 432 -4.83 23.54 1.20
CA ILE A 432 -4.39 22.30 0.56
C ILE A 432 -4.36 21.17 1.61
N LEU A 433 -5.18 20.17 1.41
CA LEU A 433 -5.07 18.88 2.10
C LEU A 433 -4.23 17.96 1.24
N THR A 434 -3.34 17.18 1.83
CA THR A 434 -2.53 16.21 1.09
C THR A 434 -2.40 14.89 1.84
N LEU A 435 -2.22 13.80 1.11
CA LEU A 435 -1.97 12.47 1.66
C LEU A 435 -1.19 11.61 0.66
N ALA A 436 -0.71 10.46 1.11
CA ALA A 436 0.03 9.48 0.33
C ALA A 436 1.34 10.06 -0.26
N CYS A 437 1.96 9.36 -1.22
CA CYS A 437 3.21 9.79 -1.84
C CYS A 437 3.10 11.11 -2.63
N GLY A 438 1.91 11.48 -3.09
CA GLY A 438 1.67 12.73 -3.84
C GLY A 438 2.14 13.98 -3.12
N LYS A 439 2.12 13.97 -1.77
CA LYS A 439 2.64 15.06 -0.92
C LYS A 439 4.09 15.45 -1.26
N TYR A 440 4.93 14.49 -1.63
CA TYR A 440 6.35 14.72 -1.90
C TYR A 440 6.63 15.62 -3.10
N ARG A 441 5.63 15.85 -3.94
CA ARG A 441 5.70 16.83 -5.02
C ARG A 441 5.87 18.27 -4.51
N PHE A 442 5.37 18.57 -3.29
CA PHE A 442 5.30 19.95 -2.82
C PHE A 442 5.40 20.11 -1.30
N ASN A 443 5.46 19.07 -0.48
CA ASN A 443 5.46 19.17 0.98
C ASN A 443 6.70 19.88 1.58
N LYS A 444 7.74 20.09 0.78
CA LYS A 444 8.94 20.86 1.17
C LYS A 444 8.88 22.33 0.73
N LEU A 445 7.76 22.76 0.12
CA LEU A 445 7.50 24.15 -0.25
C LEU A 445 6.77 24.87 0.91
N ASP A 446 6.98 26.18 0.98
CA ASP A 446 6.26 27.05 1.93
C ASP A 446 4.96 27.57 1.29
N PHE A 447 3.83 27.24 1.88
CA PHE A 447 2.51 27.72 1.48
C PHE A 447 1.96 28.81 2.42
N GLY A 448 2.63 29.09 3.54
CA GLY A 448 2.17 30.05 4.54
C GLY A 448 0.98 29.55 5.37
N GLU A 449 0.28 30.50 5.98
CA GLU A 449 -0.83 30.26 6.88
C GLU A 449 -2.10 30.98 6.42
N ILE A 450 -3.27 30.50 6.86
CA ILE A 450 -4.58 31.09 6.66
C ILE A 450 -5.43 30.91 7.92
N ALA A 451 -6.10 31.93 8.39
CA ALA A 451 -6.88 31.89 9.63
C ALA A 451 -6.08 31.34 10.84
N GLY A 452 -4.74 31.52 10.86
CA GLY A 452 -3.85 30.95 11.89
C GLY A 452 -3.75 29.44 11.87
N LEU A 453 -3.94 28.84 10.71
CA LEU A 453 -3.72 27.42 10.41
C LEU A 453 -2.76 27.30 9.22
N PRO A 454 -1.91 26.26 9.13
CA PRO A 454 -1.13 26.01 7.94
C PRO A 454 -2.03 25.83 6.72
N ARG A 455 -1.67 26.43 5.59
CA ARG A 455 -2.39 26.22 4.33
C ARG A 455 -2.17 24.85 3.73
N LEU A 456 -1.04 24.19 4.04
CA LEU A 456 -0.77 22.81 3.68
C LEU A 456 -0.93 21.92 4.91
N MET A 457 -1.86 20.97 4.84
CA MET A 457 -2.14 20.01 5.90
C MET A 457 -1.92 18.58 5.39
N ASP A 458 -0.92 17.91 5.92
CA ASP A 458 -0.63 16.49 5.62
C ASP A 458 -1.53 15.59 6.47
N VAL A 459 -2.53 14.97 5.82
CA VAL A 459 -3.54 14.12 6.45
C VAL A 459 -2.97 12.76 6.85
N GLY A 460 -1.99 12.23 6.09
CA GLY A 460 -1.37 10.96 6.46
C GLY A 460 -0.97 10.06 5.29
N GLN A 461 -1.02 8.75 5.51
CA GLN A 461 -0.75 7.69 4.53
C GLN A 461 -1.88 7.58 3.49
N CYS A 462 -1.72 6.69 2.51
CA CYS A 462 -2.78 6.42 1.52
C CYS A 462 -4.07 5.87 2.15
N ASN A 463 -4.00 5.05 3.20
CA ASN A 463 -5.16 4.59 3.97
C ASN A 463 -5.87 5.73 4.73
N ASP A 464 -5.18 6.85 5.01
CA ASP A 464 -5.77 8.04 5.63
C ASP A 464 -6.72 8.83 4.71
N VAL A 465 -7.06 8.28 3.52
CA VAL A 465 -8.28 8.65 2.79
C VAL A 465 -9.49 8.56 3.70
N TYR A 466 -9.52 7.62 4.66
CA TYR A 466 -10.55 7.59 5.69
C TYR A 466 -10.63 8.90 6.49
N SER A 467 -9.49 9.43 6.93
CA SER A 467 -9.43 10.75 7.58
C SER A 467 -9.97 11.87 6.69
N ALA A 468 -9.63 11.87 5.40
CA ALA A 468 -10.15 12.87 4.46
C ALA A 468 -11.67 12.77 4.31
N VAL A 469 -12.23 11.56 4.24
CA VAL A 469 -13.69 11.33 4.22
C VAL A 469 -14.34 11.83 5.51
N ARG A 470 -13.75 11.54 6.69
CA ARG A 470 -14.26 12.01 7.99
C ARG A 470 -14.26 13.55 8.09
N ILE A 471 -13.21 14.21 7.58
CA ILE A 471 -13.13 15.67 7.52
C ILE A 471 -14.24 16.22 6.61
N ALA A 472 -14.37 15.68 5.40
CA ALA A 472 -15.36 16.13 4.42
C ALA A 472 -16.79 15.95 4.94
N THR A 473 -17.14 14.79 5.51
CA THR A 473 -18.48 14.54 6.05
C THR A 473 -18.80 15.45 7.24
N ALA A 474 -17.86 15.65 8.16
CA ALA A 474 -18.08 16.54 9.30
C ALA A 474 -18.24 18.02 8.87
N LEU A 475 -17.52 18.47 7.84
CA LEU A 475 -17.74 19.81 7.27
C LEU A 475 -19.09 19.90 6.55
N ALA A 476 -19.50 18.88 5.82
CA ALA A 476 -20.82 18.84 5.17
C ALA A 476 -21.95 18.97 6.19
N ASP A 477 -21.87 18.23 7.29
CA ASP A 477 -22.82 18.35 8.41
C ASP A 477 -22.83 19.76 9.01
N ALA A 478 -21.66 20.34 9.25
CA ALA A 478 -21.53 21.69 9.82
C ALA A 478 -22.08 22.81 8.90
N PHE A 479 -22.06 22.59 7.58
CA PHE A 479 -22.64 23.51 6.58
C PHE A 479 -24.07 23.11 6.19
N ASN A 480 -24.64 22.04 6.77
CA ASN A 480 -25.96 21.51 6.43
C ASN A 480 -26.12 21.25 4.92
N THR A 481 -25.14 20.56 4.35
CA THR A 481 -25.07 20.16 2.94
C THR A 481 -24.55 18.73 2.80
N ASP A 482 -24.47 18.20 1.61
CA ASP A 482 -23.73 16.97 1.31
C ASP A 482 -22.27 17.30 0.89
N VAL A 483 -21.46 16.26 0.68
CA VAL A 483 -20.06 16.40 0.28
C VAL A 483 -19.91 17.12 -1.07
N ASN A 484 -20.88 16.97 -1.99
CA ASN A 484 -20.86 17.63 -3.29
C ASN A 484 -21.16 19.14 -3.19
N GLY A 485 -21.83 19.56 -2.12
CA GLY A 485 -22.10 20.98 -1.85
C GLY A 485 -20.96 21.70 -1.13
N LEU A 486 -19.87 21.00 -0.75
CA LEU A 486 -18.71 21.62 -0.14
C LEU A 486 -17.83 22.37 -1.15
N PRO A 487 -17.15 23.46 -0.75
CA PRO A 487 -16.12 24.10 -1.55
C PRO A 487 -14.83 23.24 -1.54
N LEU A 488 -14.93 22.00 -2.04
CA LEU A 488 -13.87 21.00 -2.06
C LEU A 488 -13.67 20.43 -3.47
N SER A 489 -12.43 20.41 -3.92
CA SER A 489 -12.03 19.70 -5.15
C SER A 489 -10.95 18.67 -4.84
N MET A 490 -11.05 17.50 -5.46
CA MET A 490 -10.09 16.41 -5.31
C MET A 490 -9.25 16.28 -6.58
N ILE A 491 -7.94 16.37 -6.42
CA ILE A 491 -6.92 16.25 -7.46
C ILE A 491 -6.04 15.07 -7.04
N VAL A 492 -6.43 13.89 -7.45
CA VAL A 492 -5.79 12.65 -6.99
C VAL A 492 -5.22 11.88 -8.16
N SER A 493 -4.07 11.22 -7.91
CA SER A 493 -3.44 10.29 -8.83
C SER A 493 -3.60 8.87 -8.30
N TRP A 494 -3.82 7.95 -9.19
CA TRP A 494 -3.80 6.49 -8.98
C TRP A 494 -4.52 6.00 -7.73
#